data_cb7f98825d013e77d53a13f5f14cfa91
#
_entry.id   cb7f98825d013e77d53a13f5f14cfa91
#
_cell.length_a   1.000
_cell.length_b   1.000
_cell.length_c   1.000
_cell.angle_alpha   90.00
_cell.angle_beta   90.00
_cell.angle_gamma   90.00
#
_symmetry.space_group_name_H-M   'P 1'
#
loop_
_entity.id
_entity.type
_entity.pdbx_description
1 polymer ?
#
loop_
_entity_poly.entity_id
_entity_poly.type
_entity_poly.pdbx_seq_one_letter_code
_entity_poly.pdbx_strand_id
1 'polypeptide(L)'
;FIEDLLSNDDKGSKIIDINSNLEIDIEKIFLDSEYYLTDFKGDILIKNNEIQKANLIGSFSKNKKLKFTINSVDNNKITTLFVDEAKPFVKRYKFIKGFDEGSLDFYSSKKSKKSVSQIKIYDFKLKELPILTKILTLASLQGIADILSGEGIRFTEFEMNFKNEGNLITIDEIYAIGPAISILMEGYVEKNKLISL
;
A
#
# COMPACT_ATOMS: atom_id res chain seq x y z
N PHE A 1 2.07 -1.49 -9.67
CA PHE A 1 3.02 -0.37 -9.48
C PHE A 1 3.92 -0.57 -8.25
N ILE A 2 3.39 -0.85 -7.05
CA ILE A 2 4.22 -1.15 -5.86
C ILE A 2 4.89 -2.52 -6.05
N GLU A 3 4.19 -3.51 -6.59
CA GLU A 3 4.77 -4.82 -6.95
C GLU A 3 5.85 -4.69 -8.02
N ASP A 4 5.63 -3.86 -9.05
CA ASP A 4 6.63 -3.63 -10.11
C ASP A 4 7.87 -2.88 -9.59
N LEU A 5 7.70 -1.98 -8.61
CA LEU A 5 8.81 -1.31 -7.93
C LEU A 5 9.57 -2.23 -6.96
N LEU A 6 8.92 -3.27 -6.45
CA LEU A 6 9.49 -4.24 -5.52
C LEU A 6 9.99 -5.52 -6.24
N SER A 7 9.45 -5.83 -7.44
CA SER A 7 9.89 -6.97 -8.25
C SER A 7 11.06 -6.57 -9.14
N ASN A 8 12.28 -6.92 -8.76
CA ASN A 8 13.36 -7.12 -9.73
C ASN A 8 13.20 -8.53 -10.32
N ASP A 9 12.28 -8.71 -11.27
CA ASP A 9 12.35 -9.89 -12.13
C ASP A 9 13.51 -9.67 -13.12
N ASP A 10 14.63 -10.34 -12.86
CA ASP A 10 15.81 -10.48 -13.74
C ASP A 10 15.42 -11.21 -15.04
N LYS A 11 14.56 -10.63 -15.86
CA LYS A 11 14.25 -11.07 -17.22
C LYS A 11 14.47 -9.94 -18.22
N GLY A 12 15.71 -9.64 -18.44
CA GLY A 12 16.15 -8.80 -19.55
C GLY A 12 17.67 -8.77 -19.59
N SER A 13 18.27 -9.13 -20.70
CA SER A 13 19.70 -8.89 -20.93
C SER A 13 19.98 -7.40 -20.71
N LYS A 14 20.78 -7.07 -19.70
CA LYS A 14 21.26 -5.69 -19.45
C LYS A 14 22.10 -5.29 -20.66
N ILE A 15 21.50 -4.56 -21.58
CA ILE A 15 22.20 -4.09 -22.80
C ILE A 15 23.02 -2.83 -22.50
N ILE A 16 22.63 -2.02 -21.49
CA ILE A 16 23.32 -0.77 -21.14
C ILE A 16 23.13 -0.55 -19.63
N ASP A 17 24.20 -0.19 -18.93
CA ASP A 17 24.14 0.28 -17.54
C ASP A 17 23.69 1.74 -17.51
N ILE A 18 22.49 1.97 -17.02
CA ILE A 18 21.94 3.32 -16.88
C ILE A 18 22.38 3.91 -15.53
N ASN A 19 23.11 5.03 -15.62
CA ASN A 19 23.42 5.88 -14.50
C ASN A 19 22.82 7.26 -14.80
N SER A 20 21.84 7.69 -14.03
CA SER A 20 21.11 8.93 -14.31
C SER A 20 20.61 9.58 -13.02
N ASN A 21 20.60 10.90 -13.04
CA ASN A 21 19.87 11.69 -12.06
C ASN A 21 18.72 12.37 -12.80
N LEU A 22 17.50 12.02 -12.42
CA LEU A 22 16.27 12.53 -13.02
C LEU A 22 15.63 13.52 -12.06
N GLU A 23 15.37 14.72 -12.56
CA GLU A 23 14.53 15.70 -11.90
C GLU A 23 13.12 15.62 -12.49
N ILE A 24 12.11 15.58 -11.64
CA ILE A 24 10.72 15.43 -12.03
C ILE A 24 9.96 16.68 -11.58
N ASP A 25 9.28 17.31 -12.53
CA ASP A 25 8.34 18.40 -12.30
C ASP A 25 7.16 18.24 -13.24
N ILE A 26 6.07 17.69 -12.73
CA ILE A 26 4.87 17.36 -13.50
C ILE A 26 3.68 18.05 -12.84
N GLU A 27 3.01 18.92 -13.59
CA GLU A 27 1.87 19.68 -13.09
C GLU A 27 0.72 18.77 -12.65
N LYS A 28 0.44 17.70 -13.42
CA LYS A 28 -0.68 16.82 -13.15
C LYS A 28 -0.43 15.38 -13.59
N ILE A 29 -0.69 14.41 -12.69
CA ILE A 29 -0.65 12.97 -12.96
C ILE A 29 -2.00 12.34 -12.61
N PHE A 30 -2.63 11.68 -13.56
CA PHE A 30 -3.85 10.90 -13.32
C PHE A 30 -3.51 9.52 -12.76
N LEU A 31 -4.08 9.17 -11.61
CA LEU A 31 -3.98 7.85 -11.00
C LEU A 31 -5.05 6.91 -11.54
N ASP A 32 -6.26 7.45 -11.72
CA ASP A 32 -7.39 6.82 -12.39
C ASP A 32 -8.34 7.90 -12.95
N SER A 33 -9.60 7.54 -13.27
CA SER A 33 -10.60 8.48 -13.78
C SER A 33 -11.10 9.50 -12.76
N GLU A 34 -10.93 9.24 -11.46
CA GLU A 34 -11.45 10.06 -10.35
C GLU A 34 -10.32 10.83 -9.63
N TYR A 35 -9.11 10.23 -9.56
CA TYR A 35 -8.01 10.73 -8.76
C TYR A 35 -6.81 11.17 -9.59
N TYR A 36 -6.27 12.30 -9.23
CA TYR A 36 -5.04 12.84 -9.80
C TYR A 36 -4.19 13.51 -8.73
N LEU A 37 -2.90 13.60 -9.00
CA LEU A 37 -1.94 14.39 -8.23
C LEU A 37 -1.63 15.66 -9.01
N THR A 38 -1.45 16.75 -8.29
CA THR A 38 -0.87 18.01 -8.80
C THR A 38 0.49 18.24 -8.15
N ASP A 39 1.28 19.12 -8.77
CA ASP A 39 2.60 19.52 -8.27
C ASP A 39 3.50 18.32 -7.94
N PHE A 40 3.51 17.32 -8.82
CA PHE A 40 4.31 16.12 -8.61
C PHE A 40 5.77 16.40 -8.96
N LYS A 41 6.60 16.47 -7.91
CA LYS A 41 8.00 16.91 -8.01
C LYS A 41 8.92 15.98 -7.26
N GLY A 42 10.21 16.00 -7.67
CA GLY A 42 11.26 15.33 -6.93
C GLY A 42 12.44 14.89 -7.77
N ASP A 43 13.25 14.03 -7.17
CA ASP A 43 14.48 13.52 -7.75
C ASP A 43 14.55 11.99 -7.67
N ILE A 44 15.15 11.39 -8.70
CA ILE A 44 15.45 9.96 -8.75
C ILE A 44 16.91 9.77 -9.19
N LEU A 45 17.70 9.11 -8.35
CA LEU A 45 19.05 8.67 -8.67
C LEU A 45 19.05 7.19 -9.04
N ILE A 46 19.44 6.89 -10.27
CA ILE A 46 19.61 5.55 -10.81
C ILE A 46 21.11 5.28 -10.96
N LYS A 47 21.56 4.12 -10.45
CA LYS A 47 22.91 3.59 -10.66
C LYS A 47 22.83 2.12 -10.98
N ASN A 48 23.55 1.66 -12.02
CA ASN A 48 23.58 0.27 -12.45
C ASN A 48 22.18 -0.31 -12.69
N ASN A 49 21.29 0.46 -13.34
CA ASN A 49 19.89 0.12 -13.59
C ASN A 49 19.00 -0.03 -12.34
N GLU A 50 19.48 0.39 -11.17
CA GLU A 50 18.73 0.32 -9.93
C GLU A 50 18.48 1.71 -9.36
N ILE A 51 17.25 1.93 -8.85
CA ILE A 51 16.94 3.17 -8.11
C ILE A 51 17.66 3.11 -6.77
N GLN A 52 18.64 3.99 -6.58
CA GLN A 52 19.39 4.14 -5.35
C GLN A 52 18.73 5.13 -4.39
N LYS A 53 18.17 6.19 -4.94
CA LYS A 53 17.46 7.21 -4.18
C LYS A 53 16.28 7.70 -4.99
N ALA A 54 15.16 7.92 -4.33
CA ALA A 54 14.04 8.69 -4.87
C ALA A 54 13.44 9.53 -3.74
N ASN A 55 12.99 10.73 -4.09
CA ASN A 55 12.25 11.59 -3.19
C ASN A 55 11.19 12.32 -4.03
N LEU A 56 9.96 11.84 -3.95
CA LEU A 56 8.85 12.31 -4.77
C LEU A 56 7.74 12.82 -3.86
N ILE A 57 7.19 13.96 -4.18
CA ILE A 57 6.07 14.59 -3.49
C ILE A 57 4.98 14.95 -4.49
N GLY A 58 3.74 14.97 -4.05
CA GLY A 58 2.60 15.41 -4.85
C GLY A 58 1.42 15.75 -3.96
N SER A 59 0.37 16.35 -4.52
CA SER A 59 -0.81 16.78 -3.78
C SER A 59 -2.08 16.25 -4.43
N PHE A 60 -2.98 15.65 -3.65
CA PHE A 60 -4.35 15.32 -4.08
C PHE A 60 -5.27 16.54 -3.99
N SER A 61 -5.01 17.41 -2.99
CA SER A 61 -5.70 18.67 -2.74
C SER A 61 -4.80 19.56 -1.88
N LYS A 62 -5.26 20.75 -1.51
CA LYS A 62 -4.49 21.69 -0.69
C LYS A 62 -3.93 21.09 0.61
N ASN A 63 -4.64 20.13 1.21
CA ASN A 63 -4.30 19.56 2.52
C ASN A 63 -3.96 18.07 2.47
N LYS A 64 -4.09 17.41 1.30
CA LYS A 64 -3.84 15.97 1.15
C LYS A 64 -2.65 15.74 0.24
N LYS A 65 -1.62 15.12 0.77
CA LYS A 65 -0.32 14.96 0.13
C LYS A 65 0.02 13.49 -0.10
N LEU A 66 0.97 13.31 -1.01
CA LEU A 66 1.71 12.08 -1.22
C LEU A 66 3.19 12.38 -1.01
N LYS A 67 3.88 11.49 -0.29
CA LYS A 67 5.34 11.47 -0.21
C LYS A 67 5.84 10.05 -0.42
N PHE A 68 6.72 9.87 -1.39
CA PHE A 68 7.36 8.60 -1.69
C PHE A 68 8.87 8.75 -1.61
N THR A 69 9.55 7.84 -0.89
CA THR A 69 11.01 7.85 -0.83
C THR A 69 11.58 6.46 -1.04
N ILE A 70 12.74 6.40 -1.68
CA ILE A 70 13.64 5.27 -1.71
C ILE A 70 15.00 5.75 -1.24
N ASN A 71 15.65 5.00 -0.36
CA ASN A 71 17.03 5.22 0.05
C ASN A 71 17.78 3.90 0.17
N SER A 72 18.86 3.74 -0.59
CA SER A 72 19.69 2.54 -0.58
C SER A 72 21.03 2.85 0.08
N VAL A 73 21.32 2.13 1.19
CA VAL A 73 22.59 2.24 1.95
C VAL A 73 23.03 0.82 2.26
N ASP A 74 24.28 0.49 1.95
CA ASP A 74 24.92 -0.80 2.30
C ASP A 74 24.09 -2.03 1.88
N ASN A 75 23.60 -2.05 0.63
CA ASN A 75 22.72 -3.09 0.09
C ASN A 75 21.37 -3.23 0.79
N ASN A 76 20.99 -2.29 1.63
CA ASN A 76 19.67 -2.22 2.21
C ASN A 76 18.87 -1.09 1.54
N LYS A 77 17.76 -1.42 0.89
CA LYS A 77 16.86 -0.48 0.24
C LYS A 77 15.64 -0.23 1.12
N ILE A 78 15.53 0.98 1.63
CA ILE A 78 14.38 1.43 2.41
C ILE A 78 13.44 2.17 1.47
N THR A 79 12.18 1.74 1.43
CA THR A 79 11.11 2.37 0.66
C THR A 79 10.02 2.84 1.62
N THR A 80 9.57 4.08 1.48
CA THR A 80 8.41 4.59 2.23
C THR A 80 7.41 5.26 1.29
N LEU A 81 6.13 5.12 1.61
CA LEU A 81 5.04 5.85 0.96
C LEU A 81 4.10 6.35 2.05
N PHE A 82 3.84 7.64 2.07
CA PHE A 82 2.83 8.27 2.93
C PHE A 82 1.82 8.98 2.04
N VAL A 83 0.55 8.66 2.22
CA VAL A 83 -0.53 9.27 1.45
C VAL A 83 -1.71 9.61 2.35
N ASP A 84 -2.21 10.84 2.24
CA ASP A 84 -3.40 11.31 2.95
C ASP A 84 -4.71 10.89 2.27
N GLU A 85 -4.64 10.19 1.12
CA GLU A 85 -5.75 9.63 0.39
C GLU A 85 -5.43 8.19 0.00
N ALA A 86 -5.87 7.21 0.81
CA ALA A 86 -5.54 5.79 0.61
C ALA A 86 -6.33 5.14 -0.54
N LYS A 87 -7.55 5.63 -0.80
CA LYS A 87 -8.52 5.01 -1.72
C LYS A 87 -7.96 4.69 -3.12
N PRO A 88 -7.25 5.61 -3.83
CA PRO A 88 -6.73 5.31 -5.16
C PRO A 88 -5.67 4.20 -5.17
N PHE A 89 -4.97 3.99 -4.05
CA PHE A 89 -3.97 2.92 -3.92
C PHE A 89 -4.62 1.58 -3.60
N VAL A 90 -5.55 1.55 -2.64
CA VAL A 90 -6.24 0.32 -2.21
C VAL A 90 -7.19 -0.19 -3.30
N LYS A 91 -7.87 0.68 -4.04
CA LYS A 91 -8.78 0.32 -5.14
C LYS A 91 -8.11 -0.51 -6.25
N ARG A 92 -6.79 -0.42 -6.40
CA ARG A 92 -6.03 -1.27 -7.33
C ARG A 92 -6.02 -2.74 -6.92
N TYR A 93 -6.17 -3.03 -5.64
CA TYR A 93 -6.28 -4.38 -5.13
C TYR A 93 -7.74 -4.82 -5.18
N LYS A 94 -8.12 -5.55 -6.24
CA LYS A 94 -9.52 -5.93 -6.54
C LYS A 94 -10.20 -6.80 -5.46
N PHE A 95 -9.43 -7.33 -4.51
CA PHE A 95 -9.97 -8.13 -3.42
C PHE A 95 -10.54 -7.30 -2.26
N ILE A 96 -10.19 -6.01 -2.16
CA ILE A 96 -10.76 -5.08 -1.18
C ILE A 96 -11.79 -4.22 -1.91
N LYS A 97 -13.06 -4.60 -1.78
CA LYS A 97 -14.17 -3.86 -2.39
C LYS A 97 -14.77 -2.86 -1.40
N GLY A 98 -15.31 -1.78 -1.94
CA GLY A 98 -16.01 -0.78 -1.13
C GLY A 98 -15.12 -0.01 -0.16
N PHE A 99 -13.80 0.01 -0.36
CA PHE A 99 -12.88 0.83 0.44
C PHE A 99 -13.12 2.32 0.18
N ASP A 100 -13.21 3.09 1.26
CA ASP A 100 -13.47 4.52 1.21
C ASP A 100 -12.75 5.27 2.33
N GLU A 101 -12.37 6.52 2.06
CA GLU A 101 -11.63 7.41 2.97
C GLU A 101 -10.21 6.88 3.31
N GLY A 102 -9.63 7.38 4.40
CA GLY A 102 -8.41 6.91 5.03
C GLY A 102 -7.09 7.45 4.46
N SER A 103 -6.07 7.39 5.29
CA SER A 103 -4.67 7.61 4.92
C SER A 103 -3.90 6.28 4.94
N LEU A 104 -2.76 6.21 4.25
CA LEU A 104 -1.94 5.01 4.15
C LEU A 104 -0.46 5.33 4.34
N ASP A 105 0.18 4.56 5.21
CA ASP A 105 1.62 4.51 5.41
C ASP A 105 2.14 3.14 4.97
N PHE A 106 3.17 3.14 4.15
CA PHE A 106 3.90 1.95 3.75
C PHE A 106 5.38 2.11 4.07
N TYR A 107 5.95 1.08 4.66
CA TYR A 107 7.38 0.95 4.89
C TYR A 107 7.86 -0.41 4.38
N SER A 108 9.03 -0.43 3.75
CA SER A 108 9.70 -1.67 3.35
C SER A 108 11.21 -1.52 3.48
N SER A 109 11.85 -2.52 4.09
CA SER A 109 13.29 -2.68 4.12
C SER A 109 13.65 -3.96 3.36
N LYS A 110 14.37 -3.79 2.23
CA LYS A 110 14.77 -4.89 1.34
C LYS A 110 16.27 -5.05 1.35
N LYS A 111 16.73 -6.28 1.65
CA LYS A 111 18.13 -6.70 1.54
C LYS A 111 18.23 -7.92 0.64
N SER A 112 18.90 -7.78 -0.51
CA SER A 112 18.97 -8.82 -1.54
C SER A 112 17.57 -9.26 -1.99
N LYS A 113 17.22 -10.54 -1.85
CA LYS A 113 15.93 -11.12 -2.25
C LYS A 113 14.87 -11.14 -1.12
N LYS A 114 15.20 -10.61 0.06
CA LYS A 114 14.31 -10.60 1.23
C LYS A 114 13.86 -9.18 1.54
N SER A 115 12.58 -9.02 1.86
CA SER A 115 12.07 -7.77 2.40
C SER A 115 11.18 -7.99 3.61
N VAL A 116 11.22 -7.01 4.52
CA VAL A 116 10.28 -6.88 5.64
C VAL A 116 9.50 -5.61 5.40
N SER A 117 8.19 -5.71 5.45
CA SER A 117 7.30 -4.61 5.06
C SER A 117 6.15 -4.46 6.04
N GLN A 118 5.67 -3.23 6.17
CA GLN A 118 4.54 -2.85 6.99
C GLN A 118 3.63 -1.94 6.17
N ILE A 119 2.32 -2.19 6.26
CA ILE A 119 1.28 -1.29 5.77
C ILE A 119 0.42 -0.88 6.95
N LYS A 120 0.16 0.41 7.10
CA LYS A 120 -0.82 0.96 8.02
C LYS A 120 -1.83 1.78 7.26
N ILE A 121 -3.10 1.65 7.63
CA ILE A 121 -4.20 2.46 7.08
C ILE A 121 -5.00 2.99 8.25
N TYR A 122 -5.33 4.27 8.22
CA TYR A 122 -6.04 4.95 9.29
C TYR A 122 -7.34 5.54 8.79
N ASP A 123 -8.37 5.54 9.67
CA ASP A 123 -9.65 6.22 9.52
C ASP A 123 -10.37 5.93 8.18
N PHE A 124 -10.56 4.65 7.86
CA PHE A 124 -11.18 4.19 6.63
C PHE A 124 -12.52 3.48 6.86
N LYS A 125 -13.27 3.28 5.78
CA LYS A 125 -14.52 2.55 5.74
C LYS A 125 -14.49 1.42 4.72
N LEU A 126 -15.19 0.32 5.03
CA LEU A 126 -15.42 -0.79 4.10
C LEU A 126 -16.93 -0.97 3.90
N LYS A 127 -17.40 -0.71 2.68
CA LYS A 127 -18.84 -0.73 2.33
C LYS A 127 -19.33 -2.11 1.86
N GLU A 128 -18.41 -2.97 1.39
CA GLU A 128 -18.74 -4.25 0.78
C GLU A 128 -17.99 -5.40 1.44
N LEU A 129 -18.47 -5.85 2.60
CA LEU A 129 -17.92 -7.02 3.31
C LEU A 129 -19.01 -8.01 3.68
N PRO A 130 -19.50 -8.82 2.73
CA PRO A 130 -20.63 -9.74 2.96
C PRO A 130 -20.43 -10.71 4.14
N ILE A 131 -19.20 -11.16 4.38
CA ILE A 131 -18.89 -12.09 5.48
C ILE A 131 -18.88 -11.35 6.83
N LEU A 132 -18.21 -10.21 6.91
CA LEU A 132 -18.17 -9.41 8.15
C LEU A 132 -19.55 -8.85 8.52
N THR A 133 -20.36 -8.51 7.54
CA THR A 133 -21.76 -8.12 7.74
C THR A 133 -22.53 -9.17 8.52
N LYS A 134 -22.42 -10.46 8.17
CA LYS A 134 -23.09 -11.56 8.87
C LYS A 134 -22.59 -11.74 10.31
N ILE A 135 -21.30 -11.56 10.54
CA ILE A 135 -20.70 -11.67 11.89
C ILE A 135 -21.16 -10.49 12.77
N LEU A 136 -21.15 -9.29 12.23
CA LEU A 136 -21.52 -8.07 12.95
C LEU A 136 -22.99 -8.00 13.33
N THR A 137 -23.90 -8.50 12.49
CA THR A 137 -25.32 -8.59 12.82
C THR A 137 -25.59 -9.48 14.04
N LEU A 138 -24.66 -10.39 14.36
CA LEU A 138 -24.77 -11.27 15.52
C LEU A 138 -24.04 -10.74 16.76
N ALA A 139 -23.09 -9.83 16.61
CA ALA A 139 -22.14 -9.48 17.68
C ALA A 139 -22.28 -8.05 18.24
N SER A 140 -22.84 -7.09 17.50
CA SER A 140 -22.76 -5.68 17.88
C SER A 140 -23.94 -4.82 17.37
N LEU A 141 -24.59 -4.08 18.27
CA LEU A 141 -25.62 -3.10 17.91
C LEU A 141 -25.07 -1.96 17.05
N GLN A 142 -23.83 -1.52 17.29
CA GLN A 142 -23.17 -0.50 16.49
C GLN A 142 -22.89 -1.00 15.07
N GLY A 143 -22.40 -2.22 14.92
CA GLY A 143 -22.19 -2.84 13.61
C GLY A 143 -23.47 -2.95 12.79
N ILE A 144 -24.60 -3.25 13.45
CA ILE A 144 -25.93 -3.26 12.80
C ILE A 144 -26.30 -1.87 12.32
N ALA A 145 -26.11 -0.83 13.14
CA ALA A 145 -26.41 0.54 12.77
C ALA A 145 -25.57 1.03 11.57
N ASP A 146 -24.27 0.73 11.56
CA ASP A 146 -23.35 1.08 10.47
C ASP A 146 -23.73 0.39 9.14
N ILE A 147 -24.20 -0.86 9.20
CA ILE A 147 -24.69 -1.60 8.02
C ILE A 147 -26.00 -1.02 7.52
N LEU A 148 -26.95 -0.73 8.41
CA LEU A 148 -28.27 -0.22 8.06
C LEU A 148 -28.21 1.21 7.49
N SER A 149 -27.24 2.01 7.92
CA SER A 149 -27.03 3.36 7.40
C SER A 149 -26.48 3.36 5.96
N GLY A 150 -25.93 2.24 5.49
CA GLY A 150 -25.23 2.15 4.21
C GLY A 150 -23.88 2.87 4.17
N GLU A 151 -23.42 3.41 5.30
CA GLU A 151 -22.14 4.12 5.40
C GLU A 151 -20.93 3.17 5.38
N GLY A 152 -21.15 1.87 5.62
CA GLY A 152 -20.11 0.86 5.75
C GLY A 152 -19.52 0.76 7.15
N ILE A 153 -18.65 -0.20 7.36
CA ILE A 153 -17.99 -0.46 8.64
C ILE A 153 -16.74 0.41 8.73
N ARG A 154 -16.67 1.21 9.79
CA ARG A 154 -15.52 2.08 10.06
C ARG A 154 -14.44 1.32 10.82
N PHE A 155 -13.19 1.57 10.40
CA PHE A 155 -11.98 1.15 11.09
C PHE A 155 -11.13 2.38 11.39
N THR A 156 -10.60 2.44 12.61
CA THR A 156 -9.68 3.50 13.03
C THR A 156 -8.25 3.19 12.62
N GLU A 157 -7.89 1.91 12.62
CA GLU A 157 -6.55 1.46 12.27
C GLU A 157 -6.58 0.07 11.64
N PHE A 158 -5.74 -0.12 10.63
CA PHE A 158 -5.34 -1.40 10.06
C PHE A 158 -3.83 -1.44 9.99
N GLU A 159 -3.23 -2.55 10.40
CA GLU A 159 -1.81 -2.82 10.23
C GLU A 159 -1.61 -4.22 9.66
N MET A 160 -0.68 -4.34 8.72
CA MET A 160 -0.22 -5.60 8.18
C MET A 160 1.31 -5.62 8.15
N ASN A 161 1.89 -6.60 8.84
CA ASN A 161 3.32 -6.89 8.84
C ASN A 161 3.57 -8.14 8.01
N PHE A 162 4.46 -8.06 7.02
CA PHE A 162 4.73 -9.18 6.14
C PHE A 162 6.18 -9.22 5.66
N LYS A 163 6.63 -10.44 5.33
CA LYS A 163 7.95 -10.72 4.75
C LYS A 163 7.79 -11.30 3.37
N ASN A 164 8.68 -10.92 2.46
CA ASN A 164 8.76 -11.50 1.13
C ASN A 164 10.12 -12.17 0.95
N GLU A 165 10.11 -13.46 0.63
CA GLU A 165 11.30 -14.25 0.32
C GLU A 165 11.10 -15.00 -1.01
N GLY A 166 11.47 -14.36 -2.12
CA GLY A 166 11.28 -14.94 -3.45
C GLY A 166 9.80 -15.11 -3.83
N ASN A 167 9.31 -16.34 -3.82
CA ASN A 167 7.92 -16.64 -4.18
C ASN A 167 6.96 -16.73 -2.98
N LEU A 168 7.48 -16.63 -1.76
CA LEU A 168 6.69 -16.73 -0.54
C LEU A 168 6.53 -15.35 0.10
N ILE A 169 5.29 -14.98 0.40
CA ILE A 169 4.94 -13.85 1.25
C ILE A 169 4.38 -14.45 2.54
N THR A 170 5.07 -14.23 3.64
CA THR A 170 4.57 -14.58 4.97
C THR A 170 3.95 -13.34 5.58
N ILE A 171 2.71 -13.45 6.01
CA ILE A 171 1.99 -12.41 6.74
C ILE A 171 2.18 -12.74 8.21
N ASP A 172 3.04 -11.99 8.88
CA ASP A 172 3.32 -12.21 10.29
C ASP A 172 2.11 -11.84 11.14
N GLU A 173 1.42 -10.77 10.78
CA GLU A 173 0.26 -10.27 11.49
C GLU A 173 -0.55 -9.31 10.62
N ILE A 174 -1.88 -9.45 10.68
CA ILE A 174 -2.84 -8.43 10.26
C ILE A 174 -3.72 -8.13 11.46
N TYR A 175 -3.83 -6.87 11.85
CA TYR A 175 -4.88 -6.44 12.73
C TYR A 175 -5.64 -5.23 12.18
N ALA A 176 -6.93 -5.17 12.49
CA ALA A 176 -7.77 -4.03 12.20
C ALA A 176 -8.65 -3.72 13.40
N ILE A 177 -8.72 -2.46 13.79
CA ILE A 177 -9.48 -1.98 14.95
C ILE A 177 -10.53 -1.00 14.48
N GLY A 178 -11.77 -1.25 14.87
CA GLY A 178 -12.89 -0.35 14.66
C GLY A 178 -13.85 -0.35 15.85
N PRO A 179 -14.76 0.63 15.95
CA PRO A 179 -15.72 0.72 17.05
C PRO A 179 -16.67 -0.49 17.11
N ALA A 180 -16.94 -1.13 15.98
CA ALA A 180 -17.86 -2.26 15.88
C ALA A 180 -17.16 -3.61 15.90
N ILE A 181 -15.91 -3.71 15.45
CA ILE A 181 -15.18 -4.98 15.31
C ILE A 181 -13.67 -4.75 15.36
N SER A 182 -12.97 -5.74 15.93
CA SER A 182 -11.51 -5.89 15.80
C SER A 182 -11.20 -7.24 15.17
N ILE A 183 -10.22 -7.26 14.28
CA ILE A 183 -9.81 -8.44 13.51
C ILE A 183 -8.32 -8.65 13.75
N LEU A 184 -7.95 -9.92 14.01
CA LEU A 184 -6.55 -10.36 14.07
C LEU A 184 -6.41 -11.60 13.18
N MET A 185 -5.41 -11.61 12.31
CA MET A 185 -5.11 -12.71 11.39
C MET A 185 -3.61 -12.86 11.19
N GLU A 186 -3.17 -14.06 10.86
CA GLU A 186 -1.82 -14.39 10.37
C GLU A 186 -1.93 -15.38 9.22
N GLY A 187 -0.90 -15.49 8.38
CA GLY A 187 -0.98 -16.41 7.26
C GLY A 187 0.19 -16.34 6.29
N TYR A 188 -0.01 -16.90 5.11
CA TYR A 188 0.98 -16.82 4.04
C TYR A 188 0.32 -16.83 2.66
N VAL A 189 1.02 -16.27 1.68
CA VAL A 189 0.64 -16.26 0.27
C VAL A 189 1.80 -16.80 -0.54
N GLU A 190 1.57 -17.92 -1.23
CA GLU A 190 2.51 -18.43 -2.23
C GLU A 190 2.13 -17.84 -3.59
N LYS A 191 3.07 -17.13 -4.25
CA LYS A 191 2.82 -16.54 -5.58
C LYS A 191 2.32 -17.63 -6.54
N ASN A 192 1.10 -17.38 -7.08
CA ASN A 192 0.41 -18.21 -8.08
C ASN A 192 -0.17 -19.54 -7.59
N LYS A 193 -0.24 -19.83 -6.29
CA LYS A 193 -0.76 -21.15 -5.87
C LYS A 193 -1.73 -21.16 -4.70
N LEU A 194 -1.48 -20.47 -3.60
CA LEU A 194 -2.27 -20.65 -2.39
C LEU A 194 -2.28 -19.39 -1.53
N ILE A 195 -3.45 -19.08 -0.97
CA ILE A 195 -3.62 -18.13 0.13
C ILE A 195 -4.14 -18.93 1.32
N SER A 196 -3.44 -18.84 2.46
CA SER A 196 -3.89 -19.36 3.75
C SER A 196 -3.86 -18.22 4.76
N LEU A 197 -5.00 -17.92 5.37
CA LEU A 197 -5.20 -16.89 6.40
C LEU A 197 -5.89 -17.51 7.59
#